data_7a6097cf5b23dd52ccdbfd93f1e4394b
#
_entry.id   7a6097cf5b23dd52ccdbfd93f1e4394b
#
_cell.length_a   1.000
_cell.length_b   1.000
_cell.length_c   1.000
_cell.angle_alpha   90.00
_cell.angle_beta   90.00
_cell.angle_gamma   90.00
#
_symmetry.space_group_name_H-M   'P 1'
#
loop_
_entity.id
_entity.type
_entity.pdbx_description
1 polymer ?
#
loop_
_entity_poly.entity_id
_entity_poly.type
_entity_poly.pdbx_seq_one_letter_code
_entity_poly.pdbx_strand_id
1 'polypeptide(L)'
;MLYFFTMEMKVALDEHSKSTRQRVMHTLLSRQRCTINELAEAVNINPISVRHHITRLEAEGLVDSEEERHGVGRPRRLYFLTEDGQERFPSRYLRFTIRLLEQLKETMPEAMVSLLFRQMAEDVASEYESKISGLNMEERLNLVTQLLSNEGFTVEWEQKGTEYHIREISCPYYHIGQSHPEVCSVDQTLISTMLSVPAEKVNCVLNGDNYCTYVVTNMAAVEKKQ
;
A
#
# COMPACT_ATOMS: atom_id res chain seq x y z
N MET A 1 -6.20 -38.57 13.04
CA MET A 1 -6.41 -38.06 14.41
C MET A 1 -5.14 -37.43 15.03
N LEU A 2 -3.93 -37.87 14.69
CA LEU A 2 -2.67 -37.26 15.18
C LEU A 2 -2.34 -35.87 14.56
N TYR A 3 -2.76 -35.60 13.35
CA TYR A 3 -2.43 -34.35 12.63
C TYR A 3 -3.19 -33.11 13.17
N PHE A 4 -4.38 -33.29 13.72
CA PHE A 4 -5.15 -32.21 14.36
C PHE A 4 -4.54 -31.80 15.69
N PHE A 5 -4.04 -32.76 16.48
CA PHE A 5 -3.48 -32.49 17.80
C PHE A 5 -2.12 -31.72 17.74
N THR A 6 -1.33 -31.96 16.69
CA THR A 6 -0.05 -31.25 16.47
C THR A 6 -0.25 -29.82 15.97
N MET A 7 -1.36 -29.54 15.29
CA MET A 7 -1.67 -28.22 14.78
C MET A 7 -2.22 -27.30 15.89
N GLU A 8 -3.07 -27.82 16.76
CA GLU A 8 -3.56 -27.08 17.94
C GLU A 8 -2.43 -26.76 18.94
N MET A 9 -1.50 -27.69 19.14
CA MET A 9 -0.36 -27.49 20.04
C MET A 9 0.66 -26.49 19.46
N LYS A 10 0.85 -26.42 18.15
CA LYS A 10 1.67 -25.38 17.49
C LYS A 10 1.02 -24.00 17.56
N VAL A 11 -0.29 -23.90 17.39
CA VAL A 11 -1.03 -22.64 17.52
C VAL A 11 -0.98 -22.13 18.96
N ALA A 12 -1.15 -23.02 19.96
CA ALA A 12 -1.08 -22.65 21.37
C ALA A 12 0.33 -22.23 21.83
N LEU A 13 1.39 -22.83 21.30
CA LEU A 13 2.78 -22.45 21.59
C LEU A 13 3.16 -21.10 20.96
N ASP A 14 2.59 -20.78 19.78
CA ASP A 14 2.83 -19.51 19.10
C ASP A 14 2.08 -18.34 19.77
N GLU A 15 0.92 -18.58 20.38
CA GLU A 15 0.19 -17.57 21.17
C GLU A 15 0.90 -17.17 22.47
N HIS A 16 1.63 -18.09 23.12
CA HIS A 16 2.36 -17.80 24.37
C HIS A 16 3.63 -16.96 24.13
N SER A 17 4.18 -16.94 22.93
CA SER A 17 5.37 -16.15 22.58
C SER A 17 5.05 -14.72 22.16
N LYS A 18 3.78 -14.41 21.83
CA LYS A 18 3.35 -13.07 21.39
C LYS A 18 3.26 -12.11 22.57
N SER A 19 3.80 -10.90 22.39
CA SER A 19 3.63 -9.84 23.40
C SER A 19 2.16 -9.53 23.63
N THR A 20 1.79 -9.04 24.82
CA THR A 20 0.42 -8.66 25.17
C THR A 20 -0.18 -7.69 24.13
N ARG A 21 0.61 -6.76 23.63
CA ARG A 21 0.23 -5.84 22.57
C ARG A 21 -0.17 -6.58 21.28
N GLN A 22 0.63 -7.54 20.85
CA GLN A 22 0.32 -8.37 19.67
C GLN A 22 -0.96 -9.19 19.85
N ARG A 23 -1.21 -9.69 21.06
CA ARG A 23 -2.43 -10.42 21.39
C ARG A 23 -3.67 -9.53 21.33
N VAL A 24 -3.58 -8.28 21.82
CA VAL A 24 -4.65 -7.28 21.68
C VAL A 24 -4.95 -6.99 20.21
N MET A 25 -3.94 -6.69 19.42
CA MET A 25 -4.10 -6.45 17.97
C MET A 25 -4.68 -7.68 17.25
N HIS A 26 -4.22 -8.88 17.58
CA HIS A 26 -4.73 -10.13 16.98
C HIS A 26 -6.20 -10.38 17.33
N THR A 27 -6.62 -10.01 18.54
CA THR A 27 -8.03 -10.08 18.96
C THR A 27 -8.89 -9.10 18.15
N LEU A 28 -8.41 -7.87 17.92
CA LEU A 28 -9.09 -6.89 17.09
C LEU A 28 -9.18 -7.35 15.62
N LEU A 29 -8.13 -8.00 15.10
CA LEU A 29 -8.16 -8.57 13.76
C LEU A 29 -9.24 -9.65 13.61
N SER A 30 -9.38 -10.54 14.61
CA SER A 30 -10.30 -11.67 14.55
C SER A 30 -11.75 -11.32 14.85
N ARG A 31 -11.98 -10.36 15.76
CA ARG A 31 -13.32 -9.96 16.22
C ARG A 31 -13.83 -8.67 15.57
N GLN A 32 -12.97 -8.00 14.78
CA GLN A 32 -13.21 -6.74 14.08
C GLN A 32 -13.45 -5.54 15.00
N ARG A 33 -14.36 -5.62 15.98
CA ARG A 33 -14.72 -4.55 16.91
C ARG A 33 -14.87 -5.11 18.33
N CYS A 34 -14.22 -4.45 19.30
CA CYS A 34 -14.27 -4.87 20.70
C CYS A 34 -14.28 -3.68 21.65
N THR A 35 -14.94 -3.84 22.78
CA THR A 35 -14.77 -2.97 23.95
C THR A 35 -13.48 -3.32 24.70
N ILE A 36 -13.04 -2.42 25.59
CA ILE A 36 -11.89 -2.69 26.49
C ILE A 36 -12.11 -3.97 27.32
N ASN A 37 -13.33 -4.20 27.78
CA ASN A 37 -13.63 -5.37 28.63
C ASN A 37 -13.57 -6.69 27.84
N GLU A 38 -14.11 -6.71 26.63
CA GLU A 38 -14.03 -7.88 25.73
C GLU A 38 -12.58 -8.20 25.33
N LEU A 39 -11.76 -7.17 25.11
CA LEU A 39 -10.34 -7.34 24.87
C LEU A 39 -9.61 -7.89 26.10
N ALA A 40 -9.94 -7.36 27.30
CA ALA A 40 -9.33 -7.78 28.56
C ALA A 40 -9.62 -9.27 28.84
N GLU A 41 -10.86 -9.69 28.62
CA GLU A 41 -11.27 -11.08 28.73
C GLU A 41 -10.55 -11.97 27.71
N ALA A 42 -10.54 -11.58 26.43
CA ALA A 42 -9.92 -12.35 25.35
C ALA A 42 -8.40 -12.53 25.53
N VAL A 43 -7.72 -11.51 26.06
CA VAL A 43 -6.26 -11.50 26.25
C VAL A 43 -5.88 -11.96 27.66
N ASN A 44 -6.86 -12.17 28.55
CA ASN A 44 -6.69 -12.57 29.95
C ASN A 44 -5.74 -11.63 30.74
N ILE A 45 -6.04 -10.32 30.68
CA ILE A 45 -5.37 -9.27 31.47
C ILE A 45 -6.41 -8.27 32.00
N ASN A 46 -6.00 -7.41 32.93
CA ASN A 46 -6.93 -6.40 33.47
C ASN A 46 -7.25 -5.30 32.43
N PRO A 47 -8.45 -4.69 32.51
CA PRO A 47 -8.87 -3.63 31.56
C PRO A 47 -7.98 -2.38 31.56
N ILE A 48 -7.28 -2.08 32.66
CA ILE A 48 -6.37 -0.94 32.76
C ILE A 48 -5.16 -1.16 31.83
N SER A 49 -4.59 -2.37 31.85
CA SER A 49 -3.48 -2.75 30.99
C SER A 49 -3.88 -2.73 29.50
N VAL A 50 -5.08 -3.22 29.17
CA VAL A 50 -5.63 -3.13 27.82
C VAL A 50 -5.73 -1.68 27.38
N ARG A 51 -6.28 -0.81 28.22
CA ARG A 51 -6.41 0.63 27.92
C ARG A 51 -5.05 1.26 27.61
N HIS A 52 -4.02 0.91 28.35
CA HIS A 52 -2.65 1.36 28.09
C HIS A 52 -2.16 0.96 26.70
N HIS A 53 -2.41 -0.30 26.30
CA HIS A 53 -2.03 -0.77 24.96
C HIS A 53 -2.84 -0.08 23.87
N ILE A 54 -4.15 0.05 24.04
CA ILE A 54 -5.04 0.74 23.09
C ILE A 54 -4.62 2.20 22.91
N THR A 55 -4.40 2.96 23.99
CA THR A 55 -3.97 4.37 23.88
C THR A 55 -2.67 4.54 23.07
N ARG A 56 -1.72 3.60 23.23
CA ARG A 56 -0.49 3.61 22.44
C ARG A 56 -0.74 3.25 20.97
N LEU A 57 -1.60 2.27 20.71
CA LEU A 57 -1.97 1.86 19.36
C LEU A 57 -2.77 2.95 18.63
N GLU A 58 -3.64 3.69 19.33
CA GLU A 58 -4.31 4.89 18.81
C GLU A 58 -3.31 6.00 18.46
N ALA A 59 -2.33 6.26 19.36
CA ALA A 59 -1.28 7.26 19.11
C ALA A 59 -0.36 6.89 17.92
N GLU A 60 -0.21 5.61 17.62
CA GLU A 60 0.52 5.09 16.46
C GLU A 60 -0.34 5.00 15.19
N GLY A 61 -1.64 5.34 15.25
CA GLY A 61 -2.56 5.25 14.13
C GLY A 61 -3.00 3.83 13.75
N LEU A 62 -2.69 2.82 14.58
CA LEU A 62 -2.97 1.40 14.27
C LEU A 62 -4.36 0.94 14.74
N VAL A 63 -4.97 1.68 15.66
CA VAL A 63 -6.30 1.42 16.22
C VAL A 63 -7.07 2.72 16.21
N ASP A 64 -8.35 2.63 15.91
CA ASP A 64 -9.31 3.73 16.06
C ASP A 64 -10.52 3.27 16.86
N SER A 65 -11.41 4.18 17.22
CA SER A 65 -12.57 3.89 18.02
C SER A 65 -13.81 4.67 17.59
N GLU A 66 -14.97 4.04 17.75
CA GLU A 66 -16.27 4.67 17.53
C GLU A 66 -17.18 4.50 18.76
N GLU A 67 -18.14 5.40 18.92
CA GLU A 67 -19.17 5.30 19.96
C GLU A 67 -20.40 4.61 19.40
N GLU A 68 -20.77 3.49 20.03
CA GLU A 68 -22.01 2.78 19.74
C GLU A 68 -23.07 3.08 20.81
N ARG A 69 -24.23 3.58 20.39
CA ARG A 69 -25.40 3.76 21.26
C ARG A 69 -26.17 2.44 21.35
N HIS A 70 -26.27 1.90 22.53
CA HIS A 70 -27.00 0.67 22.79
C HIS A 70 -28.12 0.91 23.80
N GLY A 71 -29.33 1.17 23.31
CA GLY A 71 -30.52 1.42 24.14
C GLY A 71 -30.42 2.67 25.02
N VAL A 72 -31.09 2.59 26.20
CA VAL A 72 -31.10 3.64 27.21
C VAL A 72 -29.89 3.43 28.14
N GLY A 73 -28.73 3.99 27.80
CA GLY A 73 -27.53 3.84 28.62
C GLY A 73 -26.38 4.72 28.10
N ARG A 74 -25.24 4.69 28.82
CA ARG A 74 -24.05 5.37 28.36
C ARG A 74 -23.53 4.68 27.09
N PRO A 75 -23.21 5.44 26.00
CA PRO A 75 -22.60 4.87 24.81
C PRO A 75 -21.35 4.06 25.16
N ARG A 76 -21.17 2.92 24.50
CA ARG A 76 -19.96 2.11 24.63
C ARG A 76 -18.98 2.46 23.51
N ARG A 77 -17.70 2.46 23.82
CA ARG A 77 -16.64 2.69 22.84
C ARG A 77 -16.16 1.35 22.32
N LEU A 78 -16.22 1.19 21.00
CA LEU A 78 -15.71 0.04 20.26
C LEU A 78 -14.41 0.41 19.57
N TYR A 79 -13.42 -0.42 19.73
CA TYR A 79 -12.09 -0.28 19.13
C TYR A 79 -11.92 -1.24 17.98
N PHE A 80 -11.24 -0.81 16.92
CA PHE A 80 -10.97 -1.61 15.72
C PHE A 80 -9.61 -1.23 15.13
N LEU A 81 -9.04 -2.14 14.29
CA LEU A 81 -7.81 -1.85 13.57
C LEU A 81 -8.10 -0.89 12.41
N THR A 82 -7.25 0.11 12.23
CA THR A 82 -7.17 0.90 11.02
C THR A 82 -6.60 0.06 9.86
N GLU A 83 -6.56 0.58 8.64
CA GLU A 83 -5.87 -0.06 7.52
C GLU A 83 -4.40 -0.32 7.87
N ASP A 84 -3.67 0.67 8.38
CA ASP A 84 -2.29 0.54 8.85
C ASP A 84 -2.15 -0.53 9.95
N GLY A 85 -3.14 -0.63 10.84
CA GLY A 85 -3.19 -1.66 11.86
C GLY A 85 -3.36 -3.07 11.29
N GLN A 86 -4.16 -3.22 10.24
CA GLN A 86 -4.36 -4.49 9.55
C GLN A 86 -3.11 -4.91 8.76
N GLU A 87 -2.41 -3.98 8.14
CA GLU A 87 -1.17 -4.23 7.40
C GLU A 87 -0.02 -4.73 8.28
N ARG A 88 -0.06 -4.52 9.60
CA ARG A 88 0.91 -5.09 10.56
C ARG A 88 0.85 -6.60 10.67
N PHE A 89 -0.18 -7.22 10.12
CA PHE A 89 -0.30 -8.69 10.11
C PHE A 89 0.19 -9.28 8.79
N PRO A 90 0.73 -10.52 8.81
CA PRO A 90 1.07 -11.22 7.59
C PRO A 90 -0.17 -11.36 6.71
N SER A 91 -0.30 -10.51 5.73
CA SER A 91 -1.38 -10.62 4.74
C SER A 91 -0.99 -11.66 3.69
N ARG A 92 -1.98 -12.39 3.17
CA ARG A 92 -1.77 -13.26 2.01
C ARG A 92 -2.00 -12.52 0.69
N TYR A 93 -2.13 -11.18 0.74
CA TYR A 93 -2.44 -10.37 -0.44
C TYR A 93 -1.39 -10.53 -1.53
N LEU A 94 -0.11 -10.49 -1.19
CA LEU A 94 0.96 -10.71 -2.17
C LEU A 94 0.81 -12.05 -2.89
N ARG A 95 0.61 -13.14 -2.14
CA ARG A 95 0.43 -14.48 -2.72
C ARG A 95 -0.85 -14.59 -3.55
N PHE A 96 -1.93 -13.95 -3.09
CA PHE A 96 -3.19 -13.91 -3.82
C PHE A 96 -3.02 -13.12 -5.13
N THR A 97 -2.38 -11.96 -5.09
CA THR A 97 -2.10 -11.12 -6.25
C THR A 97 -1.23 -11.86 -7.28
N ILE A 98 -0.16 -12.52 -6.85
CA ILE A 98 0.69 -13.31 -7.75
C ILE A 98 -0.16 -14.39 -8.45
N ARG A 99 -0.94 -15.19 -7.70
CA ARG A 99 -1.81 -16.22 -8.29
C ARG A 99 -2.86 -15.65 -9.23
N LEU A 100 -3.43 -14.48 -8.90
CA LEU A 100 -4.39 -13.81 -9.78
C LEU A 100 -3.73 -13.40 -11.09
N LEU A 101 -2.52 -12.84 -11.05
CA LEU A 101 -1.77 -12.47 -12.24
C LEU A 101 -1.36 -13.68 -13.08
N GLU A 102 -0.96 -14.79 -12.44
CA GLU A 102 -0.72 -16.07 -13.12
C GLU A 102 -1.96 -16.51 -13.89
N GLN A 103 -3.13 -16.54 -13.26
CA GLN A 103 -4.40 -16.93 -13.88
C GLN A 103 -4.84 -15.98 -14.99
N LEU A 104 -4.65 -14.68 -14.83
CA LEU A 104 -4.93 -13.71 -15.89
C LEU A 104 -4.06 -13.99 -17.12
N LYS A 105 -2.75 -14.23 -16.94
CA LYS A 105 -1.82 -14.55 -18.04
C LYS A 105 -2.09 -15.90 -18.72
N GLU A 106 -2.63 -16.87 -17.99
CA GLU A 106 -3.03 -18.15 -18.57
C GLU A 106 -4.34 -18.06 -19.37
N THR A 107 -5.24 -17.17 -18.98
CA THR A 107 -6.60 -17.10 -19.54
C THR A 107 -6.79 -16.00 -20.57
N MET A 108 -5.93 -14.98 -20.57
CA MET A 108 -6.03 -13.79 -21.42
C MET A 108 -4.81 -13.65 -22.33
N PRO A 109 -4.98 -13.15 -23.58
CA PRO A 109 -3.86 -12.77 -24.41
C PRO A 109 -2.99 -11.68 -23.74
N GLU A 110 -1.68 -11.70 -23.94
CA GLU A 110 -0.72 -10.74 -23.38
C GLU A 110 -1.09 -9.28 -23.66
N ALA A 111 -1.61 -8.99 -24.85
CA ALA A 111 -2.10 -7.66 -25.21
C ALA A 111 -3.26 -7.18 -24.32
N MET A 112 -4.14 -8.10 -23.88
CA MET A 112 -5.24 -7.78 -22.98
C MET A 112 -4.75 -7.53 -21.55
N VAL A 113 -3.77 -8.30 -21.08
CA VAL A 113 -3.15 -8.07 -19.76
C VAL A 113 -2.46 -6.71 -19.75
N SER A 114 -1.69 -6.38 -20.79
CA SER A 114 -1.03 -5.08 -20.92
C SER A 114 -2.04 -3.91 -20.99
N LEU A 115 -3.16 -4.11 -21.68
CA LEU A 115 -4.24 -3.14 -21.74
C LEU A 115 -4.87 -2.91 -20.35
N LEU A 116 -5.07 -3.97 -19.57
CA LEU A 116 -5.60 -3.89 -18.20
C LEU A 116 -4.72 -3.01 -17.30
N PHE A 117 -3.41 -3.25 -17.28
CA PHE A 117 -2.48 -2.45 -16.49
C PHE A 117 -2.45 -0.99 -16.91
N ARG A 118 -2.51 -0.73 -18.23
CA ARG A 118 -2.60 0.64 -18.74
C ARG A 118 -3.89 1.33 -18.30
N GLN A 119 -5.04 0.66 -18.40
CA GLN A 119 -6.32 1.21 -17.94
C GLN A 119 -6.32 1.52 -16.46
N MET A 120 -5.76 0.62 -15.63
CA MET A 120 -5.62 0.89 -14.18
C MET A 120 -4.84 2.17 -13.91
N ALA A 121 -3.75 2.41 -14.63
CA ALA A 121 -2.97 3.64 -14.48
C ALA A 121 -3.71 4.89 -14.99
N GLU A 122 -4.43 4.76 -16.10
CA GLU A 122 -5.23 5.85 -16.70
C GLU A 122 -6.40 6.21 -15.78
N ASP A 123 -7.07 5.24 -15.15
CA ASP A 123 -8.16 5.46 -14.19
C ASP A 123 -7.65 6.26 -12.98
N VAL A 124 -6.52 5.88 -12.39
CA VAL A 124 -5.88 6.64 -11.30
C VAL A 124 -5.53 8.05 -11.75
N ALA A 125 -4.92 8.22 -12.93
CA ALA A 125 -4.56 9.53 -13.47
C ALA A 125 -5.79 10.42 -13.69
N SER A 126 -6.93 9.85 -14.10
CA SER A 126 -8.16 10.58 -14.36
C SER A 126 -8.73 11.28 -13.12
N GLU A 127 -8.54 10.70 -11.92
CA GLU A 127 -8.95 11.32 -10.65
C GLU A 127 -8.20 12.63 -10.37
N TYR A 128 -7.04 12.82 -10.99
CA TYR A 128 -6.19 13.99 -10.83
C TYR A 128 -6.30 15.00 -11.98
N GLU A 129 -7.11 14.73 -13.02
CA GLU A 129 -7.22 15.59 -14.21
C GLU A 129 -7.57 17.04 -13.86
N SER A 130 -8.52 17.26 -12.96
CA SER A 130 -8.91 18.59 -12.49
C SER A 130 -7.80 19.31 -11.71
N LYS A 131 -6.93 18.56 -11.03
CA LYS A 131 -5.80 19.09 -10.23
C LYS A 131 -4.60 19.42 -11.12
N ILE A 132 -4.43 18.72 -12.24
CA ILE A 132 -3.32 18.90 -13.18
C ILE A 132 -3.58 20.10 -14.12
N SER A 133 -4.84 20.45 -14.35
CA SER A 133 -5.21 21.53 -15.25
C SER A 133 -4.59 22.86 -14.83
N GLY A 134 -3.83 23.47 -15.75
CA GLY A 134 -3.15 24.76 -15.54
C GLY A 134 -1.82 24.68 -14.78
N LEU A 135 -1.40 23.52 -14.31
CA LEU A 135 -0.10 23.35 -13.65
C LEU A 135 1.04 23.35 -14.68
N ASN A 136 2.16 23.96 -14.29
CA ASN A 136 3.43 23.84 -15.03
C ASN A 136 4.09 22.46 -14.78
N MET A 137 5.18 22.16 -15.48
CA MET A 137 5.83 20.84 -15.43
C MET A 137 6.35 20.49 -14.02
N GLU A 138 6.95 21.44 -13.31
CA GLU A 138 7.48 21.19 -11.95
C GLU A 138 6.36 20.95 -10.94
N GLU A 139 5.26 21.68 -11.04
CA GLU A 139 4.06 21.48 -10.22
C GLU A 139 3.44 20.11 -10.47
N ARG A 140 3.39 19.66 -11.74
CA ARG A 140 2.93 18.30 -12.10
C ARG A 140 3.86 17.23 -11.56
N LEU A 141 5.19 17.41 -11.65
CA LEU A 141 6.19 16.51 -11.07
C LEU A 141 6.01 16.37 -9.55
N ASN A 142 5.78 17.48 -8.85
CA ASN A 142 5.50 17.45 -7.41
C ASN A 142 4.23 16.68 -7.10
N LEU A 143 3.17 16.86 -7.90
CA LEU A 143 1.91 16.14 -7.73
C LEU A 143 2.08 14.63 -7.99
N VAL A 144 2.81 14.25 -9.04
CA VAL A 144 3.14 12.85 -9.35
C VAL A 144 3.94 12.22 -8.21
N THR A 145 4.96 12.92 -7.70
CA THR A 145 5.79 12.45 -6.58
C THR A 145 4.93 12.24 -5.32
N GLN A 146 4.01 13.15 -5.04
CA GLN A 146 3.10 13.01 -3.91
C GLN A 146 2.15 11.82 -4.09
N LEU A 147 1.59 11.64 -5.28
CA LEU A 147 0.71 10.50 -5.58
C LEU A 147 1.45 9.18 -5.38
N LEU A 148 2.62 9.01 -6.00
CA LEU A 148 3.43 7.81 -5.87
C LEU A 148 3.85 7.56 -4.41
N SER A 149 4.13 8.63 -3.65
CA SER A 149 4.45 8.48 -2.23
C SER A 149 3.27 7.97 -1.41
N ASN A 150 2.04 8.39 -1.74
CA ASN A 150 0.82 7.87 -1.12
C ASN A 150 0.59 6.38 -1.45
N GLU A 151 1.03 5.94 -2.65
CA GLU A 151 1.02 4.54 -3.07
C GLU A 151 2.18 3.71 -2.48
N GLY A 152 2.99 4.29 -1.60
CA GLY A 152 4.07 3.59 -0.89
C GLY A 152 5.44 3.61 -1.57
N PHE A 153 5.60 4.37 -2.65
CA PHE A 153 6.91 4.59 -3.25
C PHE A 153 7.70 5.63 -2.47
N THR A 154 9.03 5.52 -2.49
CA THR A 154 9.93 6.63 -2.15
C THR A 154 10.43 7.24 -3.45
N VAL A 155 9.98 8.45 -3.77
CA VAL A 155 10.22 9.08 -5.07
C VAL A 155 10.87 10.45 -4.89
N GLU A 156 11.82 10.75 -5.74
CA GLU A 156 12.41 12.08 -5.89
C GLU A 156 12.58 12.41 -7.38
N TRP A 157 12.64 13.70 -7.70
CA TRP A 157 12.95 14.11 -9.04
C TRP A 157 13.99 15.23 -9.06
N GLU A 158 14.74 15.33 -10.16
CA GLU A 158 15.71 16.39 -10.42
C GLU A 158 15.67 16.81 -11.88
N GLN A 159 16.00 18.07 -12.14
CA GLN A 159 16.16 18.56 -13.51
C GLN A 159 17.63 18.47 -13.94
N LYS A 160 17.88 17.88 -15.09
CA LYS A 160 19.22 17.83 -15.75
C LYS A 160 19.14 18.42 -17.15
N GLY A 161 19.49 19.69 -17.28
CA GLY A 161 19.38 20.40 -18.56
C GLY A 161 17.94 20.51 -19.03
N THR A 162 17.59 19.83 -20.12
CA THR A 162 16.24 19.80 -20.71
C THR A 162 15.43 18.58 -20.27
N GLU A 163 15.96 17.76 -19.38
CA GLU A 163 15.32 16.52 -18.93
C GLU A 163 14.96 16.59 -17.45
N TYR A 164 13.89 15.92 -17.08
CA TYR A 164 13.53 15.62 -15.71
C TYR A 164 13.77 14.14 -15.44
N HIS A 165 14.52 13.84 -14.39
CA HIS A 165 14.82 12.49 -13.94
C HIS A 165 14.00 12.21 -12.70
N ILE A 166 13.06 11.26 -12.76
CA ILE A 166 12.22 10.81 -11.66
C ILE A 166 12.79 9.48 -11.18
N ARG A 167 13.20 9.41 -9.90
CA ARG A 167 13.79 8.22 -9.28
C ARG A 167 12.87 7.63 -8.26
N GLU A 168 12.52 6.37 -8.43
CA GLU A 168 11.81 5.54 -7.44
C GLU A 168 12.86 4.75 -6.65
N ILE A 169 13.17 5.24 -5.45
CA ILE A 169 14.20 4.66 -4.57
C ILE A 169 13.70 3.36 -3.94
N SER A 170 12.41 3.28 -3.60
CA SER A 170 11.74 2.06 -3.17
C SER A 170 10.51 1.79 -4.03
N CYS A 171 10.28 0.51 -4.35
CA CYS A 171 9.15 0.07 -5.15
C CYS A 171 8.31 -0.92 -4.34
N PRO A 172 7.03 -0.61 -4.02
CA PRO A 172 6.14 -1.53 -3.30
C PRO A 172 5.81 -2.78 -4.13
N TYR A 173 5.94 -2.71 -5.45
CA TYR A 173 5.68 -3.81 -6.37
C TYR A 173 6.89 -4.72 -6.63
N TYR A 174 8.04 -4.50 -5.97
CA TYR A 174 9.28 -5.25 -6.22
C TYR A 174 9.08 -6.77 -6.23
N HIS A 175 8.41 -7.31 -5.20
CA HIS A 175 8.18 -8.75 -5.10
C HIS A 175 7.24 -9.31 -6.17
N ILE A 176 6.26 -8.54 -6.60
CA ILE A 176 5.36 -8.91 -7.71
C ILE A 176 6.13 -8.82 -9.03
N GLY A 177 6.86 -7.72 -9.24
CA GLY A 177 7.61 -7.44 -10.45
C GLY A 177 8.65 -8.49 -10.80
N GLN A 178 9.23 -9.18 -9.81
CA GLN A 178 10.17 -10.28 -10.06
C GLN A 178 9.57 -11.41 -10.90
N SER A 179 8.28 -11.71 -10.73
CA SER A 179 7.55 -12.76 -11.48
C SER A 179 6.68 -12.17 -12.59
N HIS A 180 6.28 -10.91 -12.46
CA HIS A 180 5.32 -10.22 -13.31
C HIS A 180 5.81 -8.81 -13.64
N PRO A 181 6.88 -8.64 -14.45
CA PRO A 181 7.49 -7.33 -14.75
C PRO A 181 6.53 -6.36 -15.46
N GLU A 182 5.45 -6.87 -16.04
CA GLU A 182 4.39 -6.07 -16.65
C GLU A 182 3.72 -5.09 -15.69
N VAL A 183 3.73 -5.34 -14.37
CA VAL A 183 3.18 -4.40 -13.37
C VAL A 183 3.91 -3.05 -13.38
N CYS A 184 5.17 -3.05 -13.78
CA CYS A 184 5.96 -1.81 -13.90
C CYS A 184 5.47 -0.86 -15.01
N SER A 185 4.56 -1.32 -15.89
CA SER A 185 3.94 -0.44 -16.89
C SER A 185 2.91 0.50 -16.28
N VAL A 186 2.39 0.16 -15.09
CA VAL A 186 1.43 1.01 -14.34
C VAL A 186 2.10 2.34 -14.00
N ASP A 187 3.26 2.31 -13.35
CA ASP A 187 3.99 3.50 -12.92
C ASP A 187 4.40 4.36 -14.14
N GLN A 188 4.95 3.72 -15.16
CA GLN A 188 5.36 4.40 -16.39
C GLN A 188 4.18 5.08 -17.09
N THR A 189 3.04 4.40 -17.18
CA THR A 189 1.83 4.94 -17.79
C THR A 189 1.27 6.09 -16.94
N LEU A 190 1.20 5.93 -15.62
CA LEU A 190 0.73 6.94 -14.68
C LEU A 190 1.56 8.23 -14.81
N ILE A 191 2.89 8.12 -14.74
CA ILE A 191 3.82 9.24 -14.87
C ILE A 191 3.62 9.92 -16.23
N SER A 192 3.59 9.15 -17.33
CA SER A 192 3.43 9.68 -18.68
C SER A 192 2.11 10.43 -18.87
N THR A 193 1.01 9.88 -18.35
CA THR A 193 -0.34 10.45 -18.45
C THR A 193 -0.43 11.75 -17.66
N MET A 194 0.01 11.76 -16.41
CA MET A 194 -0.05 12.95 -15.54
C MET A 194 0.84 14.08 -16.05
N LEU A 195 2.01 13.77 -16.59
CA LEU A 195 2.91 14.77 -17.15
C LEU A 195 2.54 15.18 -18.59
N SER A 196 1.63 14.43 -19.24
CA SER A 196 1.23 14.61 -20.65
C SER A 196 2.42 14.51 -21.63
N VAL A 197 3.48 13.80 -21.27
CA VAL A 197 4.66 13.53 -22.07
C VAL A 197 5.17 12.11 -21.78
N PRO A 198 5.76 11.41 -22.77
CA PRO A 198 6.30 10.08 -22.56
C PRO A 198 7.38 10.08 -21.48
N ALA A 199 7.29 9.14 -20.55
CA ALA A 199 8.34 8.85 -19.58
C ALA A 199 9.08 7.59 -20.03
N GLU A 200 10.38 7.71 -20.26
CA GLU A 200 11.23 6.58 -20.63
C GLU A 200 11.90 5.99 -19.40
N LYS A 201 11.71 4.68 -19.16
CA LYS A 201 12.38 3.98 -18.07
C LYS A 201 13.81 3.62 -18.49
N VAL A 202 14.80 4.23 -17.86
CA VAL A 202 16.23 4.07 -18.18
C VAL A 202 16.97 3.13 -17.21
N ASN A 203 16.48 2.99 -15.96
CA ASN A 203 16.98 2.06 -14.96
C ASN A 203 15.82 1.30 -14.30
N CYS A 204 16.06 0.08 -13.84
CA CYS A 204 15.07 -0.72 -13.17
C CYS A 204 15.71 -1.64 -12.10
N VAL A 205 15.17 -1.61 -10.87
CA VAL A 205 15.61 -2.48 -9.77
C VAL A 205 15.49 -3.97 -10.11
N LEU A 206 14.58 -4.35 -10.99
CA LEU A 206 14.43 -5.73 -11.47
C LEU A 206 15.59 -6.18 -12.37
N ASN A 207 16.33 -5.23 -12.95
CA ASN A 207 17.51 -5.48 -13.79
C ASN A 207 18.82 -5.41 -12.98
N GLY A 208 18.73 -5.19 -11.65
CA GLY A 208 19.87 -5.09 -10.76
C GLY A 208 20.36 -3.66 -10.51
N ASP A 209 19.66 -2.64 -11.00
CA ASP A 209 19.92 -1.25 -10.65
C ASP A 209 19.52 -0.95 -9.19
N ASN A 210 20.11 0.10 -8.61
CA ASN A 210 19.82 0.49 -7.25
C ASN A 210 18.41 1.08 -7.06
N TYR A 211 17.83 1.66 -8.12
CA TYR A 211 16.50 2.28 -8.17
C TYR A 211 15.98 2.32 -9.61
N CYS A 212 14.66 2.51 -9.76
CA CYS A 212 14.07 2.78 -11.07
C CYS A 212 14.24 4.27 -11.41
N THR A 213 14.50 4.57 -12.69
CA THR A 213 14.59 5.95 -13.16
C THR A 213 13.76 6.11 -14.42
N TYR A 214 12.90 7.12 -14.41
CA TYR A 214 12.16 7.59 -15.59
C TYR A 214 12.70 8.94 -16.02
N VAL A 215 12.91 9.08 -17.33
CA VAL A 215 13.35 10.33 -17.95
C VAL A 215 12.23 10.91 -18.78
N VAL A 216 12.00 12.21 -18.60
CA VAL A 216 10.98 12.98 -19.32
C VAL A 216 11.67 14.20 -19.93
N THR A 217 11.51 14.38 -21.24
CA THR A 217 12.09 15.53 -21.94
C THR A 217 11.16 16.73 -21.92
N ASN A 218 11.67 17.89 -21.52
CA ASN A 218 10.94 19.14 -21.56
C ASN A 218 10.84 19.68 -22.99
N MET A 219 9.77 19.33 -23.70
CA MET A 219 9.56 19.76 -25.10
C MET A 219 9.54 21.30 -25.25
N ALA A 220 9.00 22.03 -24.27
CA ALA A 220 8.98 23.50 -24.29
C ALA A 220 10.39 24.16 -24.21
N ALA A 221 11.36 23.45 -23.64
CA ALA A 221 12.74 23.92 -23.57
C ALA A 221 13.55 23.60 -24.86
N VAL A 222 13.09 22.59 -25.60
CA VAL A 222 13.72 22.21 -26.88
C VAL A 222 13.38 23.22 -27.98
N GLU A 223 12.13 23.68 -28.06
CA GLU A 223 11.66 24.67 -29.05
C GLU A 223 12.29 26.05 -28.89
N LYS A 224 12.76 26.44 -27.69
CA LYS A 224 13.43 27.73 -27.45
C LYS A 224 14.91 27.75 -27.88
N LYS A 225 15.50 26.62 -28.31
CA LYS A 225 16.90 26.51 -28.74
C LYS A 225 17.05 26.40 -30.24
N GLN A 226 15.97 26.39 -31.02
CA GLN A 226 15.94 26.53 -32.48
C GLN A 226 15.61 27.99 -32.87
#